data_78290de854c286c896acc3b873e4a58d
#
_entry.id   78290de854c286c896acc3b873e4a58d
#
_cell.length_a   1.000
_cell.length_b   1.000
_cell.length_c   1.000
_cell.angle_alpha   90.00
_cell.angle_beta   90.00
_cell.angle_gamma   90.00
#
_symmetry.space_group_name_H-M   'P 1'
#
loop_
_entity.id
_entity.type
_entity.pdbx_description
1 polymer ?
#
loop_
_entity_poly.entity_id
_entity_poly.type
_entity_poly.pdbx_seq_one_letter_code
_entity_poly.pdbx_strand_id
1 'polypeptide(L)'
;MSFKGLKPIVYGGREVWPLVEGGKGVAATNHMSSGAWAAAGGIGTISAVNADSYDSEGKIVPQVYSALTRKERHQELIRYAIDGAVEQVRRAHEIAGGKGAININVLWEMGGAQEILEGVLDLTRGMVTGVTCGAGMPYKLSEIAQRYNVHYLPIVSSARAFRALWK
;
A
#
# COMPACT_ATOMS: atom_id res chain seq x y z
N MET A 1 -11.63 21.05 6.28
CA MET A 1 -10.61 21.52 7.25
C MET A 1 -9.65 22.45 6.54
N SER A 2 -9.17 23.50 7.21
CA SER A 2 -8.12 24.38 6.68
C SER A 2 -6.90 24.25 7.59
N PHE A 3 -5.74 23.91 7.01
CA PHE A 3 -4.49 23.85 7.75
C PHE A 3 -3.71 25.14 7.49
N LYS A 4 -3.52 25.95 8.54
CA LYS A 4 -2.84 27.24 8.45
C LYS A 4 -1.41 27.02 7.89
N GLY A 5 -1.13 27.66 6.74
CA GLY A 5 0.18 27.59 6.09
C GLY A 5 0.39 26.41 5.12
N LEU A 6 -0.51 25.44 5.06
CA LEU A 6 -0.47 24.38 4.07
C LEU A 6 -1.37 24.70 2.88
N LYS A 7 -0.94 24.35 1.69
CA LYS A 7 -1.75 24.41 0.47
C LYS A 7 -1.98 22.98 -0.03
N PRO A 8 -3.17 22.66 -0.55
CA PRO A 8 -3.39 21.40 -1.23
C PRO A 8 -2.44 21.22 -2.42
N ILE A 9 -2.17 19.95 -2.74
CA ILE A 9 -1.40 19.55 -3.92
C ILE A 9 -2.24 18.62 -4.79
N VAL A 10 -1.89 18.51 -6.06
CA VAL A 10 -2.49 17.50 -6.95
C VAL A 10 -1.68 16.22 -6.86
N TYR A 11 -2.32 15.12 -6.46
CA TYR A 11 -1.71 13.80 -6.34
C TYR A 11 -2.64 12.76 -6.96
N GLY A 12 -2.16 12.08 -8.00
CA GLY A 12 -2.99 11.13 -8.75
C GLY A 12 -4.25 11.74 -9.37
N GLY A 13 -4.18 13.00 -9.82
CA GLY A 13 -5.32 13.72 -10.39
C GLY A 13 -6.35 14.23 -9.37
N ARG A 14 -6.07 14.10 -8.06
CA ARG A 14 -6.94 14.56 -6.96
C ARG A 14 -6.28 15.68 -6.18
N GLU A 15 -7.05 16.64 -5.71
CA GLU A 15 -6.58 17.63 -4.76
C GLU A 15 -6.56 17.02 -3.36
N VAL A 16 -5.39 17.01 -2.73
CA VAL A 16 -5.17 16.43 -1.40
C VAL A 16 -4.33 17.37 -0.53
N TRP A 17 -4.47 17.26 0.77
CA TRP A 17 -3.52 17.87 1.69
C TRP A 17 -2.19 17.11 1.63
N PRO A 18 -1.03 17.81 1.68
CA PRO A 18 0.30 17.17 1.67
C PRO A 18 0.62 16.50 3.02
N LEU A 19 -0.30 15.73 3.52
CA LEU A 19 -0.22 14.97 4.77
C LEU A 19 -0.33 13.49 4.42
N VAL A 20 0.76 12.76 4.65
CA VAL A 20 0.88 11.36 4.27
C VAL A 20 0.98 10.51 5.54
N GLU A 21 0.13 9.50 5.64
CA GLU A 21 0.29 8.45 6.64
C GLU A 21 1.53 7.60 6.30
N GLY A 22 2.45 7.43 7.24
CA GLY A 22 3.58 6.53 7.07
C GLY A 22 3.13 5.08 7.10
N GLY A 23 3.33 4.33 6.01
CA GLY A 23 3.04 2.91 5.96
C GLY A 23 3.87 2.14 6.98
N LYS A 24 3.22 1.33 7.82
CA LYS A 24 3.85 0.54 8.87
C LYS A 24 3.51 -0.94 8.70
N GLY A 25 4.53 -1.76 8.42
CA GLY A 25 4.42 -3.21 8.48
C GLY A 25 4.43 -3.67 9.96
N VAL A 26 3.97 -4.82 10.33
CA VAL A 26 3.17 -5.78 9.60
C VAL A 26 1.70 -5.45 9.88
N ALA A 27 0.91 -5.14 8.87
CA ALA A 27 -0.51 -4.78 9.00
C ALA A 27 -0.83 -3.65 10.03
N ALA A 28 0.16 -2.89 10.53
CA ALA A 28 -0.05 -1.87 11.55
C ALA A 28 -0.82 -0.65 11.03
N THR A 29 -0.64 -0.27 9.75
CA THR A 29 -1.54 0.65 9.06
C THR A 29 -2.49 -0.16 8.19
N ASN A 30 -3.78 0.08 8.34
CA ASN A 30 -4.87 -0.73 7.79
C ASN A 30 -5.97 0.14 7.18
N HIS A 31 -7.05 -0.47 6.72
CA HIS A 31 -8.18 0.22 6.10
C HIS A 31 -8.80 1.31 7.00
N MET A 32 -8.86 1.10 8.32
CA MET A 32 -9.46 2.07 9.25
C MET A 32 -8.60 3.34 9.33
N SER A 33 -7.29 3.20 9.60
CA SER A 33 -6.39 4.34 9.71
C SER A 33 -6.25 5.05 8.35
N SER A 34 -5.95 4.30 7.30
CA SER A 34 -5.70 4.86 5.97
C SER A 34 -6.95 5.46 5.35
N GLY A 35 -8.11 4.83 5.55
CA GLY A 35 -9.40 5.38 5.14
C GLY A 35 -9.73 6.68 5.86
N ALA A 36 -9.47 6.77 7.17
CA ALA A 36 -9.67 8.00 7.95
C ALA A 36 -8.74 9.14 7.49
N TRP A 37 -7.47 8.86 7.20
CA TRP A 37 -6.54 9.82 6.60
C TRP A 37 -7.06 10.37 5.28
N ALA A 38 -7.50 9.48 4.39
CA ALA A 38 -8.07 9.89 3.11
C ALA A 38 -9.38 10.65 3.27
N ALA A 39 -10.28 10.24 4.17
CA ALA A 39 -11.53 10.94 4.48
C ALA A 39 -11.29 12.39 4.97
N ALA A 40 -10.17 12.61 5.68
CA ALA A 40 -9.72 13.94 6.07
C ALA A 40 -9.09 14.76 4.93
N GLY A 41 -8.98 14.19 3.73
CA GLY A 41 -8.39 14.83 2.54
C GLY A 41 -6.88 14.65 2.42
N GLY A 42 -6.25 13.82 3.25
CA GLY A 42 -4.83 13.47 3.16
C GLY A 42 -4.58 12.23 2.32
N ILE A 43 -3.42 11.61 2.50
CA ILE A 43 -3.00 10.39 1.81
C ILE A 43 -2.84 9.28 2.86
N GLY A 44 -3.76 8.31 2.85
CA GLY A 44 -3.66 7.12 3.69
C GLY A 44 -2.71 6.09 3.07
N THR A 45 -2.01 5.31 3.88
CA THR A 45 -1.06 4.30 3.38
C THR A 45 -1.25 2.95 4.08
N ILE A 46 -1.86 2.02 3.37
CA ILE A 46 -2.11 0.65 3.84
C ILE A 46 -0.83 -0.16 3.79
N SER A 47 -0.56 -0.96 4.82
CA SER A 47 0.52 -1.95 4.77
C SER A 47 0.08 -3.17 3.97
N ALA A 48 0.72 -3.41 2.82
CA ALA A 48 0.58 -4.66 2.08
C ALA A 48 1.60 -5.73 2.52
N VAL A 49 2.31 -5.48 3.62
CA VAL A 49 3.23 -6.44 4.24
C VAL A 49 2.43 -7.32 5.19
N ASN A 50 2.14 -8.56 4.79
CA ASN A 50 1.29 -9.51 5.53
C ASN A 50 -0.03 -8.86 5.98
N ALA A 51 -0.75 -8.26 5.04
CA ALA A 51 -2.01 -7.59 5.32
C ALA A 51 -3.04 -8.60 5.84
N ASP A 52 -3.71 -8.23 6.94
CA ASP A 52 -4.77 -9.04 7.51
C ASP A 52 -6.08 -8.90 6.72
N SER A 53 -6.83 -10.00 6.63
CA SER A 53 -8.25 -9.99 6.26
C SER A 53 -9.11 -9.91 7.51
N TYR A 54 -10.32 -9.38 7.37
CA TYR A 54 -11.27 -9.20 8.46
C TYR A 54 -12.60 -9.84 8.12
N ASP A 55 -13.23 -10.45 9.09
CA ASP A 55 -14.60 -10.95 8.96
C ASP A 55 -15.65 -9.80 9.00
N SER A 56 -16.92 -10.17 8.93
CA SER A 56 -18.04 -9.21 8.98
C SER A 56 -18.17 -8.51 10.35
N GLU A 57 -17.57 -9.06 11.41
CA GLU A 57 -17.54 -8.46 12.75
C GLU A 57 -16.31 -7.57 12.96
N GLY A 58 -15.41 -7.49 11.98
CA GLY A 58 -14.16 -6.74 12.06
C GLY A 58 -13.04 -7.44 12.83
N LYS A 59 -13.15 -8.76 13.04
CA LYS A 59 -12.08 -9.56 13.64
C LYS A 59 -11.14 -10.07 12.56
N ILE A 60 -9.85 -10.18 12.91
CA ILE A 60 -8.83 -10.74 12.02
C ILE A 60 -9.15 -12.20 11.73
N VAL A 61 -9.21 -12.54 10.44
CA VAL A 61 -9.33 -13.93 9.98
C VAL A 61 -7.96 -14.59 10.08
N PRO A 62 -7.83 -15.66 10.89
CA PRO A 62 -6.56 -16.37 11.04
C PRO A 62 -6.06 -16.95 9.71
N GLN A 63 -4.78 -16.81 9.44
CA GLN A 63 -4.14 -17.47 8.30
C GLN A 63 -3.95 -18.96 8.61
N VAL A 64 -4.58 -19.82 7.82
CA VAL A 64 -4.49 -21.27 7.96
C VAL A 64 -3.69 -21.83 6.79
N TYR A 65 -2.57 -22.49 7.09
CA TYR A 65 -1.73 -23.12 6.10
C TYR A 65 -2.06 -24.61 5.98
N SER A 66 -2.42 -25.04 4.79
CA SER A 66 -2.74 -26.44 4.48
C SER A 66 -1.59 -27.17 3.77
N ALA A 67 -0.69 -26.43 3.16
CA ALA A 67 0.39 -26.97 2.37
C ALA A 67 1.45 -27.67 3.23
N LEU A 68 2.01 -28.78 2.71
CA LEU A 68 2.99 -29.60 3.40
C LEU A 68 4.42 -29.06 3.23
N THR A 69 4.72 -28.48 2.07
CA THR A 69 6.07 -28.00 1.76
C THR A 69 6.23 -26.52 2.10
N ARG A 70 7.47 -26.10 2.38
CA ARG A 70 7.82 -24.71 2.64
C ARG A 70 7.49 -23.81 1.46
N LYS A 71 7.70 -24.29 0.24
CA LYS A 71 7.43 -23.54 -1.00
C LYS A 71 5.93 -23.28 -1.17
N GLU A 72 5.12 -24.29 -0.98
CA GLU A 72 3.66 -24.16 -1.08
C GLU A 72 3.08 -23.26 0.02
N ARG A 73 3.56 -23.38 1.26
CA ARG A 73 3.18 -22.47 2.36
C ARG A 73 3.53 -21.01 2.07
N HIS A 74 4.66 -20.77 1.39
CA HIS A 74 5.04 -19.44 0.95
C HIS A 74 4.06 -18.89 -0.10
N GLN A 75 3.58 -19.72 -1.01
CA GLN A 75 2.55 -19.32 -1.98
C GLN A 75 1.19 -19.08 -1.32
N GLU A 76 0.84 -19.83 -0.28
CA GLU A 76 -0.35 -19.55 0.54
C GLU A 76 -0.23 -18.19 1.22
N LEU A 77 0.93 -17.87 1.81
CA LEU A 77 1.20 -16.57 2.45
C LEU A 77 1.05 -15.41 1.46
N ILE A 78 1.58 -15.56 0.24
CA ILE A 78 1.45 -14.54 -0.82
C ILE A 78 -0.03 -14.31 -1.15
N ARG A 79 -0.81 -15.37 -1.32
CA ARG A 79 -2.26 -15.25 -1.58
C ARG A 79 -2.99 -14.54 -0.44
N TYR A 80 -2.74 -14.94 0.81
CA TYR A 80 -3.32 -14.25 1.98
C TYR A 80 -2.96 -12.76 2.01
N ALA A 81 -1.70 -12.42 1.73
CA ALA A 81 -1.25 -11.04 1.70
C ALA A 81 -1.94 -10.23 0.59
N ILE A 82 -2.15 -10.82 -0.58
CA ILE A 82 -2.89 -10.18 -1.69
C ILE A 82 -4.35 -9.97 -1.28
N ASP A 83 -5.03 -11.03 -0.85
CA ASP A 83 -6.45 -11.00 -0.51
C ASP A 83 -6.72 -9.98 0.62
N GLY A 84 -5.91 -10.01 1.67
CA GLY A 84 -6.00 -9.06 2.77
C GLY A 84 -5.77 -7.62 2.32
N ALA A 85 -4.73 -7.36 1.54
CA ALA A 85 -4.44 -6.00 1.05
C ALA A 85 -5.54 -5.48 0.10
N VAL A 86 -6.08 -6.32 -0.78
CA VAL A 86 -7.19 -5.97 -1.68
C VAL A 86 -8.44 -5.60 -0.88
N GLU A 87 -8.79 -6.41 0.11
CA GLU A 87 -9.92 -6.13 1.00
C GLU A 87 -9.74 -4.78 1.71
N GLN A 88 -8.55 -4.56 2.27
CA GLN A 88 -8.24 -3.32 2.99
C GLN A 88 -8.25 -2.09 2.10
N VAL A 89 -7.77 -2.19 0.85
CA VAL A 89 -7.86 -1.09 -0.13
C VAL A 89 -9.32 -0.74 -0.39
N ARG A 90 -10.18 -1.72 -0.62
CA ARG A 90 -11.62 -1.49 -0.88
C ARG A 90 -12.31 -0.83 0.31
N ARG A 91 -12.12 -1.37 1.52
CA ARG A 91 -12.69 -0.81 2.76
C ARG A 91 -12.18 0.61 3.05
N ALA A 92 -10.90 0.88 2.79
CA ALA A 92 -10.34 2.23 2.95
C ALA A 92 -10.99 3.23 1.98
N HIS A 93 -11.29 2.82 0.74
CA HIS A 93 -12.03 3.64 -0.22
C HIS A 93 -13.45 3.94 0.24
N GLU A 94 -14.15 2.96 0.81
CA GLU A 94 -15.49 3.15 1.39
C GLU A 94 -15.43 4.19 2.51
N ILE A 95 -14.49 4.07 3.45
CA ILE A 95 -14.29 5.01 4.56
C ILE A 95 -13.91 6.41 4.03
N ALA A 96 -13.07 6.47 3.01
CA ALA A 96 -12.62 7.73 2.40
C ALA A 96 -13.76 8.53 1.76
N GLY A 97 -14.83 7.85 1.31
CA GLY A 97 -15.99 8.51 0.70
C GLY A 97 -15.64 9.37 -0.52
N GLY A 98 -14.70 8.92 -1.34
CA GLY A 98 -14.23 9.62 -2.53
C GLY A 98 -13.24 10.78 -2.28
N LYS A 99 -12.82 10.99 -1.04
CA LYS A 99 -11.85 12.03 -0.67
C LYS A 99 -10.42 11.48 -0.58
N GLY A 100 -9.44 12.39 -0.59
CA GLY A 100 -8.04 12.05 -0.39
C GLY A 100 -7.49 11.03 -1.40
N ALA A 101 -6.45 10.32 -1.00
CA ALA A 101 -5.81 9.29 -1.80
C ALA A 101 -5.41 8.10 -0.92
N ILE A 102 -5.29 6.91 -1.53
CA ILE A 102 -4.87 5.69 -0.86
C ILE A 102 -3.59 5.19 -1.53
N ASN A 103 -2.56 5.03 -0.72
CA ASN A 103 -1.31 4.37 -1.08
C ASN A 103 -1.23 2.99 -0.44
N ILE A 104 -0.36 2.14 -0.98
CA ILE A 104 0.07 0.90 -0.33
C ILE A 104 1.56 0.95 -0.02
N ASN A 105 1.96 0.28 1.06
CA ASN A 105 3.35 0.12 1.45
C ASN A 105 3.79 -1.32 1.28
N VAL A 106 4.92 -1.55 0.61
CA VAL A 106 5.53 -2.87 0.43
C VAL A 106 6.97 -2.87 0.97
N LEU A 107 7.42 -4.04 1.39
CA LEU A 107 8.79 -4.28 1.83
C LEU A 107 9.52 -5.05 0.72
N TRP A 108 10.41 -4.39 -0.03
CA TRP A 108 10.98 -4.96 -1.26
C TRP A 108 11.82 -6.22 -1.04
N GLU A 109 12.51 -6.31 0.09
CA GLU A 109 13.32 -7.48 0.45
C GLU A 109 12.50 -8.68 0.94
N MET A 110 11.19 -8.51 1.13
CA MET A 110 10.31 -9.61 1.49
C MET A 110 10.12 -10.56 0.29
N GLY A 111 10.24 -11.87 0.55
CA GLY A 111 9.93 -12.86 -0.48
C GLY A 111 8.51 -12.69 -1.01
N GLY A 112 8.35 -12.61 -2.33
CA GLY A 112 7.04 -12.40 -2.96
C GLY A 112 6.57 -10.94 -3.04
N ALA A 113 7.39 -9.96 -2.65
CA ALA A 113 7.00 -8.55 -2.64
C ALA A 113 6.47 -8.05 -3.99
N GLN A 114 7.14 -8.40 -5.09
CA GLN A 114 6.68 -8.04 -6.43
C GLN A 114 5.33 -8.70 -6.77
N GLU A 115 5.18 -9.99 -6.47
CA GLU A 115 3.97 -10.76 -6.74
C GLU A 115 2.77 -10.22 -5.94
N ILE A 116 3.00 -9.89 -4.67
CA ILE A 116 1.98 -9.24 -3.81
C ILE A 116 1.60 -7.88 -4.40
N LEU A 117 2.58 -7.05 -4.74
CA LEU A 117 2.32 -5.72 -5.29
C LEU A 117 1.50 -5.79 -6.58
N GLU A 118 1.95 -6.58 -7.55
CA GLU A 118 1.25 -6.70 -8.84
C GLU A 118 -0.14 -7.31 -8.66
N GLY A 119 -0.30 -8.33 -7.82
CA GLY A 119 -1.60 -8.92 -7.51
C GLY A 119 -2.58 -7.93 -6.89
N VAL A 120 -2.13 -7.11 -5.94
CA VAL A 120 -2.97 -6.06 -5.35
C VAL A 120 -3.35 -5.00 -6.38
N LEU A 121 -2.39 -4.51 -7.17
CA LEU A 121 -2.64 -3.48 -8.18
C LEU A 121 -3.58 -3.96 -9.30
N ASP A 122 -3.46 -5.23 -9.69
CA ASP A 122 -4.39 -5.84 -10.68
C ASP A 122 -5.83 -5.87 -10.17
N LEU A 123 -6.04 -6.27 -8.93
CA LEU A 123 -7.36 -6.46 -8.35
C LEU A 123 -7.99 -5.16 -7.81
N THR A 124 -7.19 -4.09 -7.68
CA THR A 124 -7.62 -2.77 -7.17
C THR A 124 -7.36 -1.65 -8.16
N ARG A 125 -7.44 -1.91 -9.46
CA ARG A 125 -7.14 -0.93 -10.52
C ARG A 125 -7.88 0.39 -10.31
N GLY A 126 -7.10 1.49 -10.31
CA GLY A 126 -7.62 2.84 -10.11
C GLY A 126 -7.93 3.22 -8.65
N MET A 127 -7.81 2.28 -7.71
CA MET A 127 -8.03 2.55 -6.28
C MET A 127 -6.75 2.98 -5.56
N VAL A 128 -5.61 2.39 -5.93
CA VAL A 128 -4.29 2.75 -5.37
C VAL A 128 -3.72 3.92 -6.16
N THR A 129 -3.30 4.96 -5.46
CA THR A 129 -2.72 6.17 -6.06
C THR A 129 -1.20 6.14 -6.09
N GLY A 130 -0.58 5.48 -5.12
CA GLY A 130 0.87 5.39 -5.04
C GLY A 130 1.36 4.19 -4.26
N VAL A 131 2.64 3.86 -4.46
CA VAL A 131 3.33 2.76 -3.77
C VAL A 131 4.52 3.32 -3.04
N THR A 132 4.52 3.23 -1.71
CA THR A 132 5.70 3.41 -0.89
C THR A 132 6.43 2.08 -0.77
N CYS A 133 7.73 2.09 -0.93
CA CYS A 133 8.54 0.88 -0.86
C CYS A 133 9.82 1.15 -0.09
N GLY A 134 10.02 0.39 0.98
CA GLY A 134 11.22 0.43 1.81
C GLY A 134 11.94 -0.91 1.83
N ALA A 135 13.09 -0.92 2.52
CA ALA A 135 14.03 -2.02 2.65
C ALA A 135 14.50 -2.60 1.29
N GLY A 136 15.72 -2.25 0.91
CA GLY A 136 16.34 -2.65 -0.34
C GLY A 136 16.28 -1.60 -1.45
N MET A 137 16.68 -2.02 -2.64
CA MET A 137 16.75 -1.14 -3.81
C MET A 137 15.71 -1.61 -4.85
N PRO A 138 14.51 -1.03 -4.85
CA PRO A 138 13.39 -1.49 -5.69
C PRO A 138 13.51 -0.97 -7.14
N TYR A 139 14.55 -1.35 -7.87
CA TYR A 139 14.80 -0.89 -9.24
C TYR A 139 13.65 -1.16 -10.22
N LYS A 140 12.95 -2.29 -10.06
CA LYS A 140 11.82 -2.65 -10.92
C LYS A 140 10.51 -1.93 -10.56
N LEU A 141 10.47 -1.28 -9.41
CA LEU A 141 9.23 -0.67 -8.93
C LEU A 141 8.77 0.48 -9.82
N SER A 142 9.70 1.24 -10.42
CA SER A 142 9.36 2.32 -11.35
C SER A 142 8.63 1.80 -12.60
N GLU A 143 9.05 0.66 -13.14
CA GLU A 143 8.40 0.02 -14.29
C GLU A 143 7.00 -0.50 -13.93
N ILE A 144 6.85 -1.08 -12.75
CA ILE A 144 5.55 -1.53 -12.22
C ILE A 144 4.63 -0.31 -12.03
N ALA A 145 5.11 0.72 -11.34
CA ALA A 145 4.34 1.93 -11.10
C ALA A 145 3.86 2.60 -12.40
N GLN A 146 4.71 2.65 -13.41
CA GLN A 146 4.34 3.16 -14.74
C GLN A 146 3.23 2.32 -15.40
N ARG A 147 3.35 0.98 -15.34
CA ARG A 147 2.37 0.05 -15.92
C ARG A 147 0.97 0.20 -15.33
N TYR A 148 0.91 0.46 -14.02
CA TYR A 148 -0.36 0.63 -13.29
C TYR A 148 -0.79 2.09 -13.13
N ASN A 149 0.00 3.05 -13.65
CA ASN A 149 -0.24 4.48 -13.51
C ASN A 149 -0.40 4.93 -12.05
N VAL A 150 0.51 4.48 -11.20
CA VAL A 150 0.58 4.85 -9.78
C VAL A 150 1.87 5.62 -9.48
N HIS A 151 1.86 6.44 -8.46
CA HIS A 151 3.07 7.14 -8.02
C HIS A 151 4.07 6.19 -7.38
N TYR A 152 5.34 6.47 -7.59
CA TYR A 152 6.47 5.73 -7.05
C TYR A 152 7.16 6.52 -5.94
N LEU A 153 7.17 5.99 -4.71
CA LEU A 153 7.71 6.65 -3.52
C LEU A 153 8.70 5.71 -2.78
N PRO A 154 9.93 5.55 -3.30
CA PRO A 154 10.93 4.71 -2.65
C PRO A 154 11.43 5.40 -1.38
N ILE A 155 11.55 4.61 -0.31
CA ILE A 155 12.17 5.05 0.93
C ILE A 155 13.67 4.80 0.82
N VAL A 156 14.46 5.86 0.89
CA VAL A 156 15.91 5.78 0.71
C VAL A 156 16.65 6.31 1.94
N SER A 157 17.75 5.66 2.29
CA SER A 157 18.57 6.00 3.45
C SER A 157 19.78 6.90 3.12
N SER A 158 20.02 7.18 1.83
CA SER A 158 21.19 7.97 1.41
C SER A 158 20.96 8.68 0.07
N ALA A 159 21.71 9.75 -0.15
CA ALA A 159 21.73 10.45 -1.44
C ALA A 159 22.23 9.55 -2.59
N ARG A 160 23.09 8.57 -2.30
CA ARG A 160 23.53 7.59 -3.30
C ARG A 160 22.39 6.68 -3.72
N ALA A 161 21.60 6.17 -2.79
CA ALA A 161 20.42 5.36 -3.07
C ALA A 161 19.38 6.16 -3.87
N PHE A 162 19.12 7.42 -3.48
CA PHE A 162 18.24 8.32 -4.23
C PHE A 162 18.69 8.47 -5.70
N ARG A 163 19.96 8.80 -5.95
CA ARG A 163 20.48 8.96 -7.30
C ARG A 163 20.39 7.68 -8.14
N ALA A 164 20.53 6.51 -7.51
CA ALA A 164 20.45 5.22 -8.20
C ALA A 164 19.02 4.89 -8.64
N LEU A 165 18.01 5.32 -7.88
CA LEU A 165 16.59 5.08 -8.18
C LEU A 165 15.95 6.19 -9.01
N TRP A 166 16.59 7.36 -9.12
CA TRP A 166 16.08 8.50 -9.90
C TRP A 166 16.30 8.36 -11.42
N LYS A 167 17.13 7.42 -11.84
CA LYS A 167 17.43 7.17 -13.26
C LYS A 167 16.29 6.43 -13.94
#